data_b2ffa7fd0a50266347d35971ad3e07f3
#
_entry.id   b2ffa7fd0a50266347d35971ad3e07f3
#
_cell.length_a   1.000
_cell.length_b   1.000
_cell.length_c   1.000
_cell.angle_alpha   90.00
_cell.angle_beta   90.00
_cell.angle_gamma   90.00
#
_symmetry.space_group_name_H-M   'P 1'
#
loop_
_entity.id
_entity.type
_entity.pdbx_description
1 polymer ?
#
loop_
_entity_poly.entity_id
_entity_poly.type
_entity_poly.pdbx_seq_one_letter_code
_entity_poly.pdbx_strand_id
1 'polypeptide(L)'
;MQNEALFGPAGNCDEFHEAGYKATVQIFGFLEERGLTAYEYQCGRGVRVSDESAAAIRRKAQEHGIAVSLHAPYFISLASAEEEKRDNSIRYILDSARAVDQMGGDRIVVHPGGLGGRTREEATALATDTLLRAQKKLDEENLGHVHICPEVMGKINQLGTLDEVLTFCRADERFLPCVDFGHLNSRTLGETNSEEAFGAVLDRIGDALGSERQRAFHIHFSKIEYTAGGEKKHLTFADTQFGPDPAPLMALLAARGLCPTVICESAGTQTADAAAMQRLYRAANAK
;
A
#
# COMPACT_ATOMS: atom_id res chain seq x y z
N MET A 1 -3.47 -16.68 -11.75
CA MET A 1 -4.23 -15.82 -10.82
C MET A 1 -3.88 -16.24 -9.41
N GLN A 2 -3.62 -15.27 -8.53
CA GLN A 2 -3.36 -15.49 -7.11
C GLN A 2 -4.58 -16.11 -6.44
N ASN A 3 -4.40 -17.23 -5.72
CA ASN A 3 -5.50 -17.99 -5.13
C ASN A 3 -5.74 -17.69 -3.65
N GLU A 4 -4.85 -16.95 -2.99
CA GLU A 4 -4.90 -16.56 -1.58
C GLU A 4 -4.37 -15.12 -1.43
N ALA A 5 -4.84 -14.39 -0.42
CA ALA A 5 -4.28 -13.10 -0.08
C ALA A 5 -2.82 -13.24 0.39
N LEU A 6 -1.98 -12.26 0.03
CA LEU A 6 -0.59 -12.20 0.46
C LEU A 6 -0.46 -11.28 1.68
N PHE A 7 0.39 -11.66 2.63
CA PHE A 7 0.58 -10.89 3.87
C PHE A 7 2.05 -10.64 4.13
N GLY A 8 2.38 -9.42 4.54
CA GLY A 8 3.74 -9.05 4.87
C GLY A 8 3.88 -7.69 5.55
N PRO A 9 5.09 -7.33 5.98
CA PRO A 9 5.39 -6.06 6.60
C PRO A 9 5.78 -4.97 5.60
N ALA A 10 5.57 -3.72 6.01
CA ALA A 10 6.19 -2.54 5.43
C ALA A 10 7.61 -2.37 6.00
N GLY A 11 8.61 -2.76 5.23
CA GLY A 11 10.03 -2.70 5.65
C GLY A 11 10.42 -3.72 6.73
N ASN A 12 11.61 -3.52 7.27
CA ASN A 12 12.16 -4.36 8.33
C ASN A 12 11.61 -3.94 9.71
N CYS A 13 11.19 -4.91 10.51
CA CYS A 13 10.64 -4.69 11.85
C CYS A 13 11.72 -4.70 12.95
N ASP A 14 11.33 -4.32 14.17
CA ASP A 14 12.25 -4.33 15.32
C ASP A 14 12.72 -5.75 15.62
N GLU A 15 11.83 -6.75 15.61
CA GLU A 15 12.17 -8.16 15.83
C GLU A 15 13.24 -8.69 14.86
N PHE A 16 13.22 -8.25 13.60
CA PHE A 16 14.24 -8.60 12.62
C PHE A 16 15.64 -8.09 13.04
N HIS A 17 15.69 -6.86 13.53
CA HIS A 17 16.95 -6.26 14.00
C HIS A 17 17.42 -6.86 15.34
N GLU A 18 16.50 -7.14 16.27
CA GLU A 18 16.76 -7.81 17.55
C GLU A 18 17.28 -9.24 17.35
N ALA A 19 16.83 -9.94 16.31
CA ALA A 19 17.35 -11.23 15.90
C ALA A 19 18.78 -11.16 15.28
N GLY A 20 19.36 -9.95 15.18
CA GLY A 20 20.72 -9.72 14.70
C GLY A 20 20.86 -9.52 13.20
N TYR A 21 19.77 -9.54 12.45
CA TYR A 21 19.78 -9.27 11.02
C TYR A 21 19.98 -7.79 10.71
N LYS A 22 20.71 -7.48 9.62
CA LYS A 22 21.08 -6.09 9.25
C LYS A 22 20.76 -5.76 7.78
N ALA A 23 20.93 -6.73 6.89
CA ALA A 23 20.78 -6.53 5.46
C ALA A 23 19.36 -6.94 5.01
N THR A 24 18.69 -6.10 4.24
CA THR A 24 17.31 -6.35 3.76
C THR A 24 17.16 -7.70 3.05
N VAL A 25 18.18 -8.18 2.35
CA VAL A 25 18.14 -9.51 1.71
C VAL A 25 17.93 -10.69 2.67
N GLN A 26 18.17 -10.49 3.97
CA GLN A 26 17.95 -11.51 5.00
C GLN A 26 16.46 -11.59 5.44
N ILE A 27 15.66 -10.57 5.11
CA ILE A 27 14.26 -10.50 5.51
C ILE A 27 13.45 -11.66 4.91
N PHE A 28 13.76 -12.11 3.71
CA PHE A 28 12.95 -13.09 2.98
C PHE A 28 12.91 -14.46 3.69
N GLY A 29 14.06 -14.97 4.18
CA GLY A 29 14.08 -16.16 5.02
C GLY A 29 13.37 -15.96 6.36
N PHE A 30 13.57 -14.78 6.99
CA PHE A 30 12.88 -14.40 8.23
C PHE A 30 11.34 -14.37 8.07
N LEU A 31 10.83 -13.94 6.92
CA LEU A 31 9.39 -13.93 6.63
C LEU A 31 8.86 -15.33 6.31
N GLU A 32 9.60 -16.14 5.54
CA GLU A 32 9.24 -17.54 5.24
C GLU A 32 9.06 -18.35 6.52
N GLU A 33 10.00 -18.24 7.48
CA GLU A 33 9.89 -18.91 8.80
C GLU A 33 8.60 -18.55 9.56
N ARG A 34 8.01 -17.39 9.27
CA ARG A 34 6.74 -16.90 9.84
C ARG A 34 5.53 -17.17 8.96
N GLY A 35 5.74 -17.84 7.83
CA GLY A 35 4.69 -18.17 6.85
C GLY A 35 4.15 -16.97 6.09
N LEU A 36 4.83 -15.82 6.12
CA LEU A 36 4.44 -14.61 5.38
C LEU A 36 4.86 -14.71 3.91
N THR A 37 4.13 -14.01 3.04
CA THR A 37 4.21 -14.17 1.59
C THR A 37 4.37 -12.86 0.82
N ALA A 38 4.46 -11.74 1.51
CA ALA A 38 4.69 -10.42 0.92
C ALA A 38 5.73 -9.63 1.71
N TYR A 39 6.35 -8.66 1.02
CA TYR A 39 7.24 -7.67 1.61
C TYR A 39 7.15 -6.36 0.83
N GLU A 40 7.00 -5.25 1.51
CA GLU A 40 7.04 -3.95 0.88
C GLU A 40 8.33 -3.21 1.18
N TYR A 41 9.11 -2.92 0.12
CA TYR A 41 10.36 -2.18 0.24
C TYR A 41 10.09 -0.68 0.43
N GLN A 42 10.64 -0.09 1.49
CA GLN A 42 10.37 1.30 1.87
C GLN A 42 11.38 2.28 1.26
N CYS A 43 10.89 3.19 0.40
CA CYS A 43 11.68 4.25 -0.23
C CYS A 43 11.33 5.67 0.26
N GLY A 44 10.82 5.83 1.48
CA GLY A 44 10.26 7.10 1.99
C GLY A 44 11.14 8.35 1.77
N ARG A 45 12.47 8.21 1.77
CA ARG A 45 13.43 9.31 1.55
C ARG A 45 14.14 9.26 0.19
N GLY A 46 13.52 8.65 -0.80
CA GLY A 46 14.08 8.47 -2.15
C GLY A 46 14.53 7.04 -2.42
N VAL A 47 14.54 6.67 -3.70
CA VAL A 47 15.00 5.36 -4.16
C VAL A 47 16.54 5.34 -4.12
N ARG A 48 17.11 4.55 -3.22
CA ARG A 48 18.56 4.48 -2.98
C ARG A 48 19.09 3.05 -3.04
N VAL A 49 18.42 2.17 -3.73
CA VAL A 49 18.87 0.80 -3.94
C VAL A 49 19.77 0.73 -5.18
N SER A 50 20.89 0.02 -5.08
CA SER A 50 21.74 -0.28 -6.25
C SER A 50 21.14 -1.45 -7.05
N ASP A 51 21.47 -1.51 -8.35
CA ASP A 51 21.06 -2.61 -9.23
C ASP A 51 21.47 -3.98 -8.68
N GLU A 52 22.68 -4.07 -8.10
CA GLU A 52 23.18 -5.30 -7.45
C GLU A 52 22.29 -5.70 -6.27
N SER A 53 21.94 -4.72 -5.40
CA SER A 53 21.06 -4.96 -4.25
C SER A 53 19.66 -5.34 -4.68
N ALA A 54 19.08 -4.67 -5.69
CA ALA A 54 17.77 -4.99 -6.24
C ALA A 54 17.75 -6.41 -6.83
N ALA A 55 18.77 -6.79 -7.60
CA ALA A 55 18.93 -8.15 -8.12
C ALA A 55 19.10 -9.21 -7.01
N ALA A 56 19.78 -8.87 -5.92
CA ALA A 56 19.90 -9.77 -4.76
C ALA A 56 18.54 -9.95 -4.05
N ILE A 57 17.76 -8.88 -3.90
CA ILE A 57 16.38 -8.91 -3.38
C ILE A 57 15.53 -9.83 -4.26
N ARG A 58 15.54 -9.64 -5.60
CA ARG A 58 14.79 -10.50 -6.54
C ARG A 58 15.09 -11.98 -6.32
N ARG A 59 16.38 -12.34 -6.30
CA ARG A 59 16.77 -13.75 -6.10
C ARG A 59 16.26 -14.31 -4.79
N LYS A 60 16.41 -13.57 -3.69
CA LYS A 60 15.94 -14.01 -2.38
C LYS A 60 14.43 -14.05 -2.25
N ALA A 61 13.73 -13.07 -2.79
CA ALA A 61 12.28 -13.08 -2.84
C ALA A 61 11.74 -14.30 -3.59
N GLN A 62 12.33 -14.64 -4.75
CA GLN A 62 11.98 -15.83 -5.54
C GLN A 62 12.32 -17.12 -4.81
N GLU A 63 13.50 -17.22 -4.18
CA GLU A 63 13.95 -18.39 -3.39
C GLU A 63 12.96 -18.73 -2.26
N HIS A 64 12.42 -17.71 -1.59
CA HIS A 64 11.53 -17.85 -0.45
C HIS A 64 10.03 -17.69 -0.80
N GLY A 65 9.67 -17.50 -2.07
CA GLY A 65 8.29 -17.36 -2.52
C GLY A 65 7.57 -16.09 -1.99
N ILE A 66 8.32 -15.00 -1.78
CA ILE A 66 7.79 -13.73 -1.26
C ILE A 66 7.54 -12.75 -2.41
N ALA A 67 6.33 -12.23 -2.51
CA ALA A 67 6.00 -11.15 -3.44
C ALA A 67 6.55 -9.82 -2.91
N VAL A 68 7.09 -8.99 -3.82
CA VAL A 68 7.66 -7.69 -3.47
C VAL A 68 6.81 -6.57 -4.03
N SER A 69 6.48 -5.59 -3.19
CA SER A 69 6.00 -4.26 -3.57
C SER A 69 6.99 -3.19 -3.12
N LEU A 70 6.77 -1.94 -3.53
CA LEU A 70 7.62 -0.84 -3.12
C LEU A 70 6.78 0.39 -2.77
N HIS A 71 7.05 0.97 -1.61
CA HIS A 71 6.48 2.26 -1.23
C HIS A 71 7.35 3.40 -1.77
N ALA A 72 6.76 4.24 -2.62
CA ALA A 72 7.44 5.36 -3.25
C ALA A 72 7.78 6.49 -2.25
N PRO A 73 8.68 7.43 -2.60
CA PRO A 73 9.09 8.51 -1.71
C PRO A 73 7.94 9.43 -1.30
N TYR A 74 7.95 9.90 -0.05
CA TYR A 74 6.97 10.86 0.50
C TYR A 74 7.01 12.26 -0.16
N PHE A 75 7.99 12.50 -1.03
CA PHE A 75 8.14 13.78 -1.75
C PHE A 75 7.18 13.95 -2.91
N ILE A 76 6.46 12.91 -3.28
CA ILE A 76 5.48 12.93 -4.36
C ILE A 76 4.35 13.90 -4.00
N SER A 77 4.03 14.79 -4.93
CA SER A 77 2.97 15.79 -4.79
C SER A 77 2.28 15.97 -6.15
N LEU A 78 1.30 15.10 -6.42
CA LEU A 78 0.67 14.96 -7.73
C LEU A 78 -0.13 16.22 -8.14
N ALA A 79 -0.68 16.96 -7.16
CA ALA A 79 -1.47 18.16 -7.38
C ALA A 79 -0.71 19.46 -7.05
N SER A 80 0.62 19.46 -7.03
CA SER A 80 1.41 20.68 -6.79
C SER A 80 1.05 21.78 -7.78
N ALA A 81 0.99 23.04 -7.31
CA ALA A 81 0.84 24.21 -8.17
C ALA A 81 2.02 24.38 -9.13
N GLU A 82 3.21 24.00 -8.70
CA GLU A 82 4.45 24.08 -9.43
C GLU A 82 4.61 22.87 -10.36
N GLU A 83 4.68 23.12 -11.66
CA GLU A 83 4.84 22.05 -12.65
C GLU A 83 6.13 21.25 -12.42
N GLU A 84 7.22 21.92 -12.09
CA GLU A 84 8.49 21.26 -11.76
C GLU A 84 8.35 20.22 -10.63
N LYS A 85 7.54 20.49 -9.61
CA LYS A 85 7.29 19.54 -8.53
C LYS A 85 6.46 18.33 -9.01
N ARG A 86 5.54 18.53 -9.95
CA ARG A 86 4.81 17.43 -10.58
C ARG A 86 5.73 16.58 -11.46
N ASP A 87 6.61 17.21 -12.24
CA ASP A 87 7.61 16.51 -13.04
C ASP A 87 8.61 15.73 -12.16
N ASN A 88 9.02 16.29 -11.04
CA ASN A 88 9.81 15.57 -10.04
C ASN A 88 9.03 14.39 -9.46
N SER A 89 7.72 14.53 -9.23
CA SER A 89 6.86 13.43 -8.76
C SER A 89 6.79 12.29 -9.78
N ILE A 90 6.68 12.62 -11.08
CA ILE A 90 6.75 11.64 -12.16
C ILE A 90 8.10 10.91 -12.14
N ARG A 91 9.21 11.63 -11.95
CA ARG A 91 10.54 11.00 -11.86
C ARG A 91 10.63 10.04 -10.67
N TYR A 92 10.11 10.40 -9.49
CA TYR A 92 10.09 9.50 -8.33
C TYR A 92 9.26 8.24 -8.59
N ILE A 93 8.14 8.35 -9.30
CA ILE A 93 7.32 7.20 -9.73
C ILE A 93 8.14 6.29 -10.66
N LEU A 94 8.81 6.85 -11.66
CA LEU A 94 9.68 6.12 -12.58
C LEU A 94 10.83 5.40 -11.87
N ASP A 95 11.53 6.10 -10.98
CA ASP A 95 12.63 5.51 -10.22
C ASP A 95 12.14 4.37 -9.31
N SER A 96 10.94 4.53 -8.72
CA SER A 96 10.31 3.49 -7.91
C SER A 96 9.91 2.26 -8.75
N ALA A 97 9.35 2.50 -9.94
CA ALA A 97 8.95 1.43 -10.86
C ALA A 97 10.16 0.65 -11.39
N ARG A 98 11.25 1.32 -11.76
CA ARG A 98 12.50 0.65 -12.14
C ARG A 98 13.05 -0.22 -11.01
N ALA A 99 13.05 0.32 -9.78
CA ALA A 99 13.56 -0.40 -8.63
C ALA A 99 12.71 -1.63 -8.30
N VAL A 100 11.37 -1.51 -8.27
CA VAL A 100 10.49 -2.65 -7.97
C VAL A 100 10.56 -3.72 -9.07
N ASP A 101 10.63 -3.32 -10.34
CA ASP A 101 10.81 -4.26 -11.46
C ASP A 101 12.13 -5.03 -11.33
N GLN A 102 13.23 -4.35 -11.02
CA GLN A 102 14.52 -5.01 -10.74
C GLN A 102 14.46 -5.96 -9.56
N MET A 103 13.65 -5.66 -8.53
CA MET A 103 13.41 -6.54 -7.37
C MET A 103 12.47 -7.70 -7.69
N GLY A 104 11.84 -7.74 -8.88
CA GLY A 104 10.88 -8.77 -9.30
C GLY A 104 9.47 -8.55 -8.77
N GLY A 105 9.16 -7.34 -8.30
CA GLY A 105 7.81 -6.92 -7.92
C GLY A 105 7.06 -6.28 -9.10
N ASP A 106 5.77 -6.04 -8.89
CA ASP A 106 4.85 -5.57 -9.93
C ASP A 106 4.06 -4.32 -9.56
N ARG A 107 4.28 -3.72 -8.38
CA ARG A 107 3.50 -2.57 -7.91
C ARG A 107 4.26 -1.62 -7.02
N ILE A 108 3.88 -0.35 -7.12
CA ILE A 108 4.40 0.74 -6.28
C ILE A 108 3.25 1.48 -5.61
N VAL A 109 3.35 1.74 -4.31
CA VAL A 109 2.41 2.56 -3.57
C VAL A 109 2.84 4.03 -3.64
N VAL A 110 1.87 4.92 -3.91
CA VAL A 110 2.12 6.34 -4.17
C VAL A 110 1.17 7.21 -3.35
N HIS A 111 1.72 8.04 -2.47
CA HIS A 111 0.95 9.10 -1.81
C HIS A 111 0.55 10.17 -2.82
N PRO A 112 -0.73 10.60 -2.90
CA PRO A 112 -1.14 11.67 -3.80
C PRO A 112 -0.60 13.05 -3.42
N GLY A 113 -0.25 13.25 -2.14
CA GLY A 113 0.25 14.52 -1.59
C GLY A 113 -0.88 15.44 -1.12
N GLY A 114 -0.61 16.74 -1.08
CA GLY A 114 -1.57 17.75 -0.64
C GLY A 114 -2.41 18.32 -1.77
N LEU A 115 -3.39 19.17 -1.42
CA LEU A 115 -4.30 19.83 -2.37
C LEU A 115 -3.62 20.94 -3.22
N GLY A 116 -2.42 21.37 -2.88
CA GLY A 116 -1.71 22.42 -3.61
C GLY A 116 -2.40 23.78 -3.58
N GLY A 117 -3.23 24.06 -2.56
CA GLY A 117 -4.02 25.31 -2.42
C GLY A 117 -5.26 25.37 -3.33
N ARG A 118 -5.69 24.23 -3.89
CA ARG A 118 -6.86 24.09 -4.78
C ARG A 118 -8.07 23.51 -4.06
N THR A 119 -9.22 23.53 -4.75
CA THR A 119 -10.36 22.69 -4.35
C THR A 119 -10.00 21.21 -4.52
N ARG A 120 -10.75 20.33 -3.90
CA ARG A 120 -10.50 18.88 -4.02
C ARG A 120 -10.71 18.38 -5.45
N GLU A 121 -11.71 18.90 -6.14
CA GLU A 121 -12.01 18.58 -7.53
C GLU A 121 -10.84 18.96 -8.46
N GLU A 122 -10.35 20.20 -8.32
CA GLU A 122 -9.21 20.69 -9.12
C GLU A 122 -7.93 19.90 -8.83
N ALA A 123 -7.68 19.61 -7.54
CA ALA A 123 -6.51 18.82 -7.12
C ALA A 123 -6.60 17.39 -7.63
N THR A 124 -7.78 16.77 -7.59
CA THR A 124 -8.01 15.42 -8.11
C THR A 124 -7.78 15.37 -9.62
N ALA A 125 -8.30 16.34 -10.37
CA ALA A 125 -8.11 16.40 -11.82
C ALA A 125 -6.61 16.54 -12.19
N LEU A 126 -5.89 17.42 -11.49
CA LEU A 126 -4.47 17.64 -11.72
C LEU A 126 -3.60 16.44 -11.32
N ALA A 127 -3.92 15.78 -10.21
CA ALA A 127 -3.25 14.56 -9.78
C ALA A 127 -3.47 13.41 -10.78
N THR A 128 -4.70 13.29 -11.31
CA THR A 128 -5.03 12.32 -12.36
C THR A 128 -4.18 12.56 -13.62
N ASP A 129 -4.08 13.80 -14.08
CA ASP A 129 -3.21 14.16 -15.22
C ASP A 129 -1.74 13.76 -14.95
N THR A 130 -1.24 14.07 -13.76
CA THR A 130 0.14 13.74 -13.37
C THR A 130 0.38 12.23 -13.36
N LEU A 131 -0.58 11.44 -12.86
CA LEU A 131 -0.51 9.96 -12.87
C LEU A 131 -0.54 9.40 -14.29
N LEU A 132 -1.39 9.93 -15.17
CA LEU A 132 -1.44 9.50 -16.58
C LEU A 132 -0.15 9.85 -17.33
N ARG A 133 0.45 11.01 -17.04
CA ARG A 133 1.77 11.39 -17.58
C ARG A 133 2.86 10.43 -17.07
N ALA A 134 2.81 10.04 -15.80
CA ALA A 134 3.74 9.05 -15.23
C ALA A 134 3.55 7.68 -15.90
N GLN A 135 2.31 7.22 -16.08
CA GLN A 135 2.03 5.95 -16.76
C GLN A 135 2.55 5.95 -18.20
N LYS A 136 2.34 7.03 -18.94
CA LYS A 136 2.89 7.16 -20.29
C LYS A 136 4.43 7.03 -20.30
N LYS A 137 5.11 7.58 -19.29
CA LYS A 137 6.56 7.45 -19.15
C LYS A 137 6.98 6.02 -18.82
N LEU A 138 6.21 5.30 -17.98
CA LEU A 138 6.42 3.88 -17.72
C LEU A 138 6.30 3.06 -19.02
N ASP A 139 5.31 3.37 -19.86
CA ASP A 139 5.11 2.69 -21.14
C ASP A 139 6.30 2.93 -22.10
N GLU A 140 6.83 4.17 -22.17
CA GLU A 140 8.01 4.52 -22.95
C GLU A 140 9.27 3.75 -22.53
N GLU A 141 9.33 3.31 -21.25
CA GLU A 141 10.45 2.55 -20.68
C GLU A 141 10.18 1.03 -20.58
N ASN A 142 9.10 0.53 -21.17
CA ASN A 142 8.66 -0.87 -21.06
C ASN A 142 8.35 -1.34 -19.62
N LEU A 143 7.98 -0.41 -18.75
CA LEU A 143 7.55 -0.64 -17.37
C LEU A 143 6.03 -0.56 -17.19
N GLY A 144 5.26 -0.55 -18.28
CA GLY A 144 3.80 -0.44 -18.25
C GLY A 144 3.09 -1.60 -17.55
N HIS A 145 3.80 -2.66 -17.20
CA HIS A 145 3.31 -3.79 -16.39
C HIS A 145 3.37 -3.51 -14.88
N VAL A 146 4.07 -2.46 -14.44
CA VAL A 146 4.13 -2.07 -13.03
C VAL A 146 2.90 -1.26 -12.67
N HIS A 147 2.13 -1.73 -11.72
CA HIS A 147 0.93 -1.07 -11.23
C HIS A 147 1.29 0.14 -10.36
N ILE A 148 0.75 1.31 -10.68
CA ILE A 148 0.74 2.45 -9.76
C ILE A 148 -0.45 2.26 -8.81
N CYS A 149 -0.19 2.27 -7.50
CA CYS A 149 -1.20 2.11 -6.45
C CYS A 149 -1.36 3.42 -5.67
N PRO A 150 -2.24 4.35 -6.09
CA PRO A 150 -2.53 5.56 -5.32
C PRO A 150 -3.13 5.17 -3.97
N GLU A 151 -2.64 5.81 -2.90
CA GLU A 151 -3.01 5.45 -1.53
C GLU A 151 -4.10 6.35 -0.95
N VAL A 152 -4.99 5.72 -0.18
CA VAL A 152 -5.96 6.43 0.67
C VAL A 152 -5.23 7.00 1.88
N MET A 153 -5.32 8.32 2.07
CA MET A 153 -4.57 9.06 3.09
C MET A 153 -5.36 9.34 4.35
N GLY A 154 -4.69 9.32 5.51
CA GLY A 154 -5.32 9.48 6.83
C GLY A 154 -5.57 10.92 7.26
N LYS A 155 -4.78 11.90 6.78
CA LYS A 155 -4.96 13.32 7.15
C LYS A 155 -6.08 13.96 6.34
N ILE A 156 -6.99 14.65 7.02
CA ILE A 156 -8.18 15.26 6.39
C ILE A 156 -7.81 16.28 5.29
N ASN A 157 -6.71 17.00 5.47
CA ASN A 157 -6.26 18.03 4.54
C ASN A 157 -5.41 17.49 3.36
N GLN A 158 -5.11 16.20 3.33
CA GLN A 158 -4.43 15.58 2.19
C GLN A 158 -5.44 15.12 1.13
N LEU A 159 -4.99 15.12 -0.12
CA LEU A 159 -5.62 14.41 -1.23
C LEU A 159 -5.52 12.91 -0.96
N GLY A 160 -6.51 12.13 -1.39
CA GLY A 160 -6.53 10.68 -1.17
C GLY A 160 -7.68 10.22 -0.26
N THR A 161 -8.89 10.77 -0.42
CA THR A 161 -10.12 10.08 0.03
C THR A 161 -10.32 8.83 -0.80
N LEU A 162 -11.15 7.89 -0.33
CA LEU A 162 -11.47 6.70 -1.13
C LEU A 162 -12.01 7.07 -2.52
N ASP A 163 -12.90 8.07 -2.62
CA ASP A 163 -13.47 8.52 -3.90
C ASP A 163 -12.43 9.09 -4.85
N GLU A 164 -11.47 9.84 -4.33
CA GLU A 164 -10.37 10.40 -5.12
C GLU A 164 -9.46 9.28 -5.62
N VAL A 165 -9.09 8.32 -4.78
CA VAL A 165 -8.28 7.17 -5.17
C VAL A 165 -8.99 6.31 -6.22
N LEU A 166 -10.30 6.06 -6.04
CA LEU A 166 -11.09 5.35 -7.06
C LEU A 166 -11.18 6.16 -8.37
N THR A 167 -11.23 7.48 -8.30
CA THR A 167 -11.19 8.35 -9.49
C THR A 167 -9.86 8.23 -10.23
N PHE A 168 -8.72 8.22 -9.50
CA PHE A 168 -7.42 7.96 -10.11
C PHE A 168 -7.39 6.59 -10.80
N CYS A 169 -7.88 5.55 -10.13
CA CYS A 169 -7.87 4.19 -10.68
C CYS A 169 -8.83 3.99 -11.88
N ARG A 170 -9.87 4.83 -12.03
CA ARG A 170 -10.71 4.81 -13.23
C ARG A 170 -10.02 5.39 -14.45
N ALA A 171 -9.00 6.24 -14.28
CA ALA A 171 -8.33 6.92 -15.37
C ALA A 171 -7.42 5.97 -16.20
N ASP A 172 -6.91 4.89 -15.59
CA ASP A 172 -6.16 3.83 -16.27
C ASP A 172 -6.47 2.48 -15.59
N GLU A 173 -6.72 1.44 -16.39
CA GLU A 173 -7.09 0.11 -15.89
C GLU A 173 -5.95 -0.59 -15.14
N ARG A 174 -4.71 -0.16 -15.33
CA ARG A 174 -3.52 -0.68 -14.65
C ARG A 174 -3.32 -0.12 -13.25
N PHE A 175 -4.01 0.97 -12.90
CA PHE A 175 -3.95 1.51 -11.55
C PHE A 175 -4.77 0.64 -10.60
N LEU A 176 -4.17 0.24 -9.50
CA LEU A 176 -4.83 -0.49 -8.41
C LEU A 176 -4.94 0.42 -7.18
N PRO A 177 -6.08 0.46 -6.48
CA PRO A 177 -6.13 1.26 -5.27
C PRO A 177 -5.25 0.63 -4.18
N CYS A 178 -4.47 1.45 -3.49
CA CYS A 178 -3.95 1.12 -2.17
C CYS A 178 -4.92 1.66 -1.12
N VAL A 179 -5.63 0.76 -0.46
CA VAL A 179 -6.57 1.15 0.59
C VAL A 179 -5.93 0.91 1.94
N ASP A 180 -5.50 2.00 2.59
CA ASP A 180 -5.08 1.93 3.99
C ASP A 180 -6.32 2.06 4.89
N PHE A 181 -6.67 0.98 5.56
CA PHE A 181 -7.84 0.93 6.46
C PHE A 181 -7.58 1.67 7.78
N GLY A 182 -6.34 1.78 8.21
CA GLY A 182 -5.96 2.65 9.34
C GLY A 182 -6.14 4.12 9.00
N HIS A 183 -5.72 4.54 7.80
CA HIS A 183 -5.94 5.87 7.28
C HIS A 183 -7.44 6.19 7.13
N LEU A 184 -8.23 5.28 6.55
CA LEU A 184 -9.69 5.44 6.45
C LEU A 184 -10.32 5.64 7.84
N ASN A 185 -9.98 4.77 8.79
CA ASN A 185 -10.51 4.87 10.15
C ASN A 185 -10.10 6.19 10.82
N SER A 186 -8.85 6.63 10.67
CA SER A 186 -8.37 7.88 11.25
C SER A 186 -9.03 9.10 10.61
N ARG A 187 -9.24 9.08 9.28
CA ARG A 187 -9.90 10.14 8.51
C ARG A 187 -11.38 10.30 8.86
N THR A 188 -12.05 9.19 9.17
CA THR A 188 -13.45 9.16 9.62
C THR A 188 -13.58 9.25 11.14
N LEU A 189 -12.50 9.56 11.85
CA LEU A 189 -12.46 9.72 13.33
C LEU A 189 -13.01 8.51 14.08
N GLY A 190 -12.73 7.30 13.55
CA GLY A 190 -13.11 6.04 14.17
C GLY A 190 -14.36 5.36 13.59
N GLU A 191 -15.03 5.96 12.61
CA GLU A 191 -16.28 5.39 12.03
C GLU A 191 -16.02 4.18 11.13
N THR A 192 -14.83 4.10 10.48
CA THR A 192 -14.49 2.96 9.61
C THR A 192 -13.83 1.83 10.42
N ASN A 193 -14.59 1.20 11.31
CA ASN A 193 -14.09 0.16 12.22
C ASN A 193 -15.15 -0.93 12.51
N SER A 194 -15.95 -1.28 11.53
CA SER A 194 -16.94 -2.35 11.64
C SER A 194 -17.01 -3.20 10.37
N GLU A 195 -17.58 -4.40 10.48
CA GLU A 195 -17.80 -5.26 9.30
C GLU A 195 -18.62 -4.56 8.22
N GLU A 196 -19.67 -3.83 8.61
CA GLU A 196 -20.52 -3.08 7.69
C GLU A 196 -19.71 -1.97 6.98
N ALA A 197 -18.95 -1.18 7.72
CA ALA A 197 -18.13 -0.11 7.15
C ALA A 197 -17.06 -0.65 6.19
N PHE A 198 -16.37 -1.74 6.55
CA PHE A 198 -15.41 -2.39 5.66
C PHE A 198 -16.09 -3.00 4.43
N GLY A 199 -17.27 -3.63 4.62
CA GLY A 199 -18.08 -4.16 3.53
C GLY A 199 -18.43 -3.08 2.51
N ALA A 200 -18.88 -1.91 2.97
CA ALA A 200 -19.20 -0.78 2.11
C ALA A 200 -17.97 -0.25 1.33
N VAL A 201 -16.78 -0.25 1.93
CA VAL A 201 -15.54 0.11 1.23
C VAL A 201 -15.25 -0.89 0.11
N LEU A 202 -15.33 -2.18 0.39
CA LEU A 202 -15.11 -3.24 -0.59
C LEU A 202 -16.12 -3.17 -1.74
N ASP A 203 -17.40 -2.95 -1.45
CA ASP A 203 -18.46 -2.80 -2.46
C ASP A 203 -18.15 -1.62 -3.39
N ARG A 204 -17.76 -0.47 -2.84
CA ARG A 204 -17.39 0.71 -3.63
C ARG A 204 -16.21 0.46 -4.56
N ILE A 205 -15.21 -0.34 -4.13
CA ILE A 205 -14.10 -0.74 -4.99
C ILE A 205 -14.61 -1.59 -6.15
N GLY A 206 -15.44 -2.60 -5.87
CA GLY A 206 -16.03 -3.48 -6.89
C GLY A 206 -16.88 -2.72 -7.90
N ASP A 207 -17.76 -1.84 -7.42
CA ASP A 207 -18.65 -1.01 -8.26
C ASP A 207 -17.84 -0.05 -9.15
N ALA A 208 -16.75 0.50 -8.62
CA ALA A 208 -15.95 1.48 -9.34
C ALA A 208 -14.98 0.87 -10.36
N LEU A 209 -14.40 -0.29 -10.05
CA LEU A 209 -13.23 -0.84 -10.75
C LEU A 209 -13.43 -2.24 -11.31
N GLY A 210 -14.55 -2.90 -10.96
CA GLY A 210 -14.83 -4.27 -11.35
C GLY A 210 -14.17 -5.33 -10.46
N SER A 211 -14.64 -6.58 -10.61
CA SER A 211 -14.28 -7.70 -9.73
C SER A 211 -12.79 -8.10 -9.78
N GLU A 212 -12.12 -7.96 -10.93
CA GLU A 212 -10.72 -8.34 -11.07
C GLU A 212 -9.80 -7.44 -10.22
N ARG A 213 -9.98 -6.11 -10.34
CA ARG A 213 -9.20 -5.15 -9.53
C ARG A 213 -9.59 -5.18 -8.06
N GLN A 214 -10.88 -5.40 -7.75
CA GLN A 214 -11.35 -5.63 -6.38
C GLN A 214 -10.72 -6.89 -5.78
N ARG A 215 -10.52 -7.94 -6.56
CA ARG A 215 -9.91 -9.19 -6.08
C ARG A 215 -8.44 -9.00 -5.71
N ALA A 216 -7.69 -8.14 -6.42
CA ALA A 216 -6.22 -8.09 -6.38
C ALA A 216 -5.65 -6.74 -5.92
N PHE A 217 -6.46 -5.85 -5.32
CA PHE A 217 -6.01 -4.54 -4.88
C PHE A 217 -4.95 -4.61 -3.77
N HIS A 218 -4.37 -3.46 -3.44
CA HIS A 218 -3.38 -3.34 -2.39
C HIS A 218 -4.02 -2.83 -1.10
N ILE A 219 -3.63 -3.40 0.04
CA ILE A 219 -4.10 -2.99 1.37
C ILE A 219 -2.90 -2.61 2.22
N HIS A 220 -2.97 -1.43 2.85
CA HIS A 220 -2.21 -1.12 4.04
C HIS A 220 -3.10 -1.25 5.27
N PHE A 221 -2.51 -1.68 6.37
CA PHE A 221 -3.22 -1.84 7.62
C PHE A 221 -2.33 -1.60 8.83
N SER A 222 -2.78 -0.75 9.72
CA SER A 222 -2.30 -0.62 11.10
C SER A 222 -3.37 0.01 11.96
N LYS A 223 -3.24 -0.07 13.28
CA LYS A 223 -3.97 0.83 14.16
C LYS A 223 -3.34 2.22 14.08
N ILE A 224 -4.15 3.27 14.15
CA ILE A 224 -3.67 4.65 14.01
C ILE A 224 -4.24 5.53 15.13
N GLU A 225 -3.35 6.22 15.86
CA GLU A 225 -3.74 7.35 16.68
C GLU A 225 -4.16 8.50 15.79
N TYR A 226 -5.31 9.12 16.08
CA TYR A 226 -5.82 10.24 15.30
C TYR A 226 -6.32 11.39 16.21
N THR A 227 -6.45 12.55 15.62
CA THR A 227 -7.01 13.76 16.18
C THR A 227 -8.11 14.30 15.26
N ALA A 228 -8.70 15.44 15.59
CA ALA A 228 -9.64 16.13 14.69
C ALA A 228 -9.07 16.43 13.28
N GLY A 229 -7.74 16.41 13.12
CA GLY A 229 -7.06 16.55 11.82
C GLY A 229 -6.85 15.22 11.06
N GLY A 230 -7.33 14.12 11.59
CA GLY A 230 -7.09 12.77 11.09
C GLY A 230 -5.83 12.15 11.70
N GLU A 231 -5.13 11.35 10.91
CA GLU A 231 -3.95 10.58 11.27
C GLU A 231 -2.89 11.39 12.03
N LYS A 232 -2.35 10.78 13.09
CA LYS A 232 -1.21 11.30 13.86
C LYS A 232 0.01 10.39 13.82
N LYS A 233 -0.16 9.09 14.10
CA LYS A 233 0.92 8.08 14.03
C LYS A 233 0.36 6.67 13.97
N HIS A 234 1.11 5.77 13.34
CA HIS A 234 0.86 4.33 13.36
C HIS A 234 1.13 3.75 14.75
N LEU A 235 0.30 2.81 15.15
CA LEU A 235 0.37 2.05 16.40
C LEU A 235 0.55 0.57 16.10
N THR A 236 0.63 -0.23 17.15
CA THR A 236 0.66 -1.71 17.06
C THR A 236 -0.71 -2.30 17.39
N PHE A 237 -0.92 -3.58 17.09
CA PHE A 237 -2.17 -4.27 17.45
C PHE A 237 -2.39 -4.40 18.96
N ALA A 238 -1.34 -4.21 19.76
CA ALA A 238 -1.45 -4.16 21.22
C ALA A 238 -2.18 -2.92 21.75
N ASP A 239 -2.32 -1.86 20.93
CA ASP A 239 -3.09 -0.67 21.34
C ASP A 239 -4.57 -1.04 21.55
N THR A 240 -5.17 -0.54 22.62
CA THR A 240 -6.56 -0.80 22.99
C THR A 240 -7.46 0.43 22.87
N GLN A 241 -6.89 1.60 22.58
CA GLN A 241 -7.63 2.86 22.51
C GLN A 241 -8.06 3.18 21.07
N PHE A 242 -7.20 2.89 20.11
CA PHE A 242 -7.44 3.20 18.70
C PHE A 242 -7.61 1.93 17.87
N GLY A 243 -8.29 2.07 16.74
CA GLY A 243 -8.52 1.04 15.75
C GLY A 243 -7.76 1.32 14.45
N PRO A 244 -8.15 0.61 13.37
CA PRO A 244 -9.25 -0.36 13.32
C PRO A 244 -8.87 -1.75 13.85
N ASP A 245 -9.90 -2.61 14.12
CA ASP A 245 -9.71 -4.03 14.39
C ASP A 245 -9.54 -4.78 13.06
N PRO A 246 -8.49 -5.60 12.88
CA PRO A 246 -8.30 -6.35 11.65
C PRO A 246 -9.29 -7.51 11.45
N ALA A 247 -9.87 -8.07 12.52
CA ALA A 247 -10.64 -9.32 12.43
C ALA A 247 -11.86 -9.23 11.49
N PRO A 248 -12.70 -8.19 11.51
CA PRO A 248 -13.85 -8.09 10.61
C PRO A 248 -13.41 -7.97 9.14
N LEU A 249 -12.34 -7.21 8.85
CA LEU A 249 -11.84 -7.09 7.48
C LEU A 249 -11.31 -8.42 6.96
N MET A 250 -10.51 -9.13 7.74
CA MET A 250 -9.95 -10.42 7.34
C MET A 250 -11.04 -11.46 7.07
N ALA A 251 -12.11 -11.45 7.88
CA ALA A 251 -13.27 -12.31 7.66
C ALA A 251 -14.02 -11.98 6.36
N LEU A 252 -14.22 -10.69 6.07
CA LEU A 252 -14.87 -10.25 4.82
C LEU A 252 -14.03 -10.59 3.58
N LEU A 253 -12.70 -10.38 3.61
CA LEU A 253 -11.83 -10.73 2.50
C LEU A 253 -11.92 -12.23 2.18
N ALA A 254 -11.87 -13.08 3.21
CA ALA A 254 -12.02 -14.53 3.07
C ALA A 254 -13.40 -14.92 2.53
N ALA A 255 -14.48 -14.43 3.13
CA ALA A 255 -15.85 -14.76 2.74
C ALA A 255 -16.19 -14.35 1.30
N ARG A 256 -15.57 -13.26 0.80
CA ARG A 256 -15.77 -12.75 -0.57
C ARG A 256 -14.78 -13.33 -1.59
N GLY A 257 -13.86 -14.20 -1.17
CA GLY A 257 -12.81 -14.78 -2.02
C GLY A 257 -11.85 -13.75 -2.60
N LEU A 258 -11.64 -12.63 -1.89
CA LEU A 258 -10.71 -11.58 -2.30
C LEU A 258 -9.27 -11.97 -1.93
N CYS A 259 -8.34 -11.69 -2.83
CA CYS A 259 -6.94 -12.08 -2.71
C CYS A 259 -6.00 -10.85 -2.84
N PRO A 260 -6.15 -9.80 -2.01
CA PRO A 260 -5.29 -8.64 -2.06
C PRO A 260 -3.87 -8.96 -1.57
N THR A 261 -2.95 -8.02 -1.84
CA THR A 261 -1.69 -7.93 -1.09
C THR A 261 -1.93 -7.06 0.13
N VAL A 262 -1.71 -7.59 1.32
CA VAL A 262 -1.95 -6.94 2.62
C VAL A 262 -0.62 -6.65 3.30
N ILE A 263 -0.30 -5.39 3.44
CA ILE A 263 0.94 -4.91 4.06
C ILE A 263 0.62 -4.26 5.41
N CYS A 264 1.31 -4.73 6.44
CA CYS A 264 1.17 -4.19 7.78
C CYS A 264 2.17 -3.05 8.02
N GLU A 265 1.67 -1.91 8.51
CA GLU A 265 2.44 -0.71 8.83
C GLU A 265 2.51 -0.40 10.33
N SER A 266 2.26 -1.40 11.19
CA SER A 266 2.39 -1.23 12.64
C SER A 266 3.80 -0.79 13.04
N ALA A 267 3.88 0.13 13.99
CA ALA A 267 5.16 0.71 14.43
C ALA A 267 6.03 -0.33 15.14
N GLY A 268 7.04 -0.88 14.43
CA GLY A 268 8.02 -1.84 14.97
C GLY A 268 7.56 -3.31 15.00
N THR A 269 6.24 -3.58 15.06
CA THR A 269 5.68 -4.95 15.13
C THR A 269 5.06 -5.45 13.84
N GLN A 270 5.31 -4.79 12.70
CA GLN A 270 4.63 -5.03 11.45
C GLN A 270 4.68 -6.49 10.96
N THR A 271 5.74 -7.23 11.26
CA THR A 271 5.83 -8.66 10.90
C THR A 271 4.91 -9.52 11.76
N ALA A 272 4.89 -9.32 13.08
CA ALA A 272 4.05 -10.06 14.00
C ALA A 272 2.56 -9.77 13.75
N ASP A 273 2.22 -8.51 13.49
CA ASP A 273 0.86 -8.06 13.22
C ASP A 273 0.38 -8.52 11.84
N ALA A 274 1.25 -8.54 10.81
CA ALA A 274 0.95 -9.16 9.51
C ALA A 274 0.63 -10.66 9.65
N ALA A 275 1.43 -11.39 10.45
CA ALA A 275 1.17 -12.80 10.71
C ALA A 275 -0.15 -13.02 11.49
N ALA A 276 -0.54 -12.08 12.35
CA ALA A 276 -1.83 -12.12 13.04
C ALA A 276 -3.00 -11.95 12.03
N MET A 277 -2.91 -11.00 11.10
CA MET A 277 -3.91 -10.82 10.03
C MET A 277 -4.03 -12.06 9.15
N GLN A 278 -2.89 -12.64 8.74
CA GLN A 278 -2.89 -13.87 7.93
C GLN A 278 -3.60 -15.03 8.66
N ARG A 279 -3.35 -15.21 9.97
CA ARG A 279 -4.04 -16.24 10.76
C ARG A 279 -5.55 -16.00 10.80
N LEU A 280 -6.01 -14.75 10.98
CA LEU A 280 -7.44 -14.40 10.96
C LEU A 280 -8.08 -14.72 9.60
N TYR A 281 -7.42 -14.33 8.50
CA TYR A 281 -7.89 -14.61 7.15
C TYR A 281 -8.00 -16.11 6.87
N ARG A 282 -6.97 -16.90 7.20
CA ARG A 282 -6.96 -18.35 7.01
C ARG A 282 -8.00 -19.06 7.88
N ALA A 283 -8.18 -18.62 9.12
CA ALA A 283 -9.21 -19.18 10.01
C ALA A 283 -10.64 -18.91 9.49
N ALA A 284 -10.87 -17.80 8.81
CA ALA A 284 -12.14 -17.50 8.17
C ALA A 284 -12.38 -18.32 6.89
N ASN A 285 -11.32 -18.57 6.10
CA ASN A 285 -11.41 -19.41 4.90
C ASN A 285 -11.62 -20.92 5.18
N ALA A 286 -11.30 -21.38 6.39
CA ALA A 286 -11.43 -22.78 6.77
C ALA A 286 -12.84 -23.16 7.23
N LYS A 287 -13.75 -22.19 7.34
CA LYS A 287 -15.16 -22.38 7.74
C LYS A 287 -16.05 -22.51 6.51
#